data_59a9fe33ec1809e71551fca7ea0b51d5
#
_entry.id   59a9fe33ec1809e71551fca7ea0b51d5
#
_cell.length_a   1.000
_cell.length_b   1.000
_cell.length_c   1.000
_cell.angle_alpha   90.00
_cell.angle_beta   90.00
_cell.angle_gamma   90.00
#
_symmetry.space_group_name_H-M   'P 1'
#
loop_
_entity.id
_entity.type
_entity.pdbx_description
1 polymer ?
#
loop_
_entity_poly.entity_id
_entity_poly.type
_entity_poly.pdbx_seq_one_letter_code
_entity_poly.pdbx_strand_id
1 'polypeptide(L)'
;MHWAIAALLAFQIAVGWALEDLGARGFALFQLHKSIGISILLLTLARIAVRYWKPRPAPVEGGWQGALAKAVHAGLYVFMLGAPLTGWALVSTAKVKVPTLIFGIIPLPHLPLPMGAHELAEGGHSLIAWIGIALFALHVAGALRHHFLIGDGLLWRMIPARSSVLLVALPALIAAGFVLGRVILPGAAPKAAAAPNLPAAVEEQAPANAAEAIGNSANAATPVEADNAIAAEEPLGPPPSWAVQPGGTIGFSVGNSGETISGGFAKWTAKIAMDPDHPDSADIRVEIDLSSASVGDSYKDGMLAGDEFFGVAVHPKAVFAAKGAEKTGANSYRAAGTLTLKGVSKPQSIRFTLSGTGKTRKVSGSAAIARAAFGVGNGESGTGLDPKVAVSFGFSARAD
;
A
#
# COMPACT_ATOMS: atom_id res chain seq x y z
N MET A 1 -31.17 -0.71 -17.13
CA MET A 1 -30.74 -0.20 -15.79
C MET A 1 -30.80 -1.28 -14.71
N HIS A 2 -31.94 -2.02 -14.51
CA HIS A 2 -32.05 -3.01 -13.42
C HIS A 2 -30.92 -4.05 -13.43
N TRP A 3 -30.74 -4.76 -14.51
CA TRP A 3 -29.74 -5.81 -14.64
C TRP A 3 -28.29 -5.29 -14.60
N ALA A 4 -28.06 -4.08 -15.13
CA ALA A 4 -26.77 -3.45 -15.01
C ALA A 4 -26.39 -3.16 -13.54
N ILE A 5 -27.34 -2.59 -12.78
CA ILE A 5 -27.13 -2.36 -11.33
C ILE A 5 -26.96 -3.69 -10.59
N ALA A 6 -27.74 -4.74 -10.91
CA ALA A 6 -27.61 -6.04 -10.28
C ALA A 6 -26.23 -6.69 -10.52
N ALA A 7 -25.71 -6.62 -11.75
CA ALA A 7 -24.39 -7.12 -12.07
C ALA A 7 -23.27 -6.33 -11.37
N LEU A 8 -23.37 -5.00 -11.37
CA LEU A 8 -22.41 -4.14 -10.66
C LEU A 8 -22.42 -4.36 -9.16
N LEU A 9 -23.61 -4.57 -8.55
CA LEU A 9 -23.72 -4.88 -7.12
C LEU A 9 -23.10 -6.22 -6.77
N ALA A 10 -23.40 -7.28 -7.55
CA ALA A 10 -22.80 -8.60 -7.30
C ALA A 10 -21.27 -8.55 -7.38
N PHE A 11 -20.71 -7.88 -8.38
CA PHE A 11 -19.29 -7.65 -8.51
C PHE A 11 -18.73 -6.82 -7.34
N GLN A 12 -19.41 -5.72 -6.96
CA GLN A 12 -19.01 -4.82 -5.88
C GLN A 12 -18.96 -5.52 -4.52
N ILE A 13 -19.94 -6.36 -4.21
CA ILE A 13 -19.98 -7.17 -2.99
C ILE A 13 -18.80 -8.15 -2.99
N ALA A 14 -18.57 -8.83 -4.11
CA ALA A 14 -17.49 -9.81 -4.24
C ALA A 14 -16.11 -9.17 -4.06
N VAL A 15 -15.87 -8.00 -4.69
CA VAL A 15 -14.64 -7.23 -4.53
C VAL A 15 -14.50 -6.75 -3.09
N GLY A 16 -15.56 -6.20 -2.49
CA GLY A 16 -15.55 -5.71 -1.11
C GLY A 16 -15.06 -6.78 -0.11
N TRP A 17 -15.51 -8.03 -0.25
CA TRP A 17 -15.05 -9.15 0.58
C TRP A 17 -13.61 -9.58 0.31
N ALA A 18 -13.07 -9.24 -0.85
CA ALA A 18 -11.71 -9.62 -1.22
C ALA A 18 -10.66 -8.59 -0.79
N LEU A 19 -11.07 -7.35 -0.47
CA LEU A 19 -10.15 -6.23 -0.24
C LEU A 19 -9.24 -6.41 0.97
N GLU A 20 -9.69 -7.13 2.02
CA GLU A 20 -8.93 -7.32 3.26
C GLU A 20 -7.69 -8.20 3.09
N ASP A 21 -7.68 -9.10 2.08
CA ASP A 21 -6.62 -10.09 1.86
C ASP A 21 -5.60 -9.72 0.78
N LEU A 22 -5.69 -8.51 0.21
CA LEU A 22 -4.95 -8.16 -1.01
C LEU A 22 -3.74 -7.27 -0.71
N GLY A 23 -2.53 -7.77 -1.03
CA GLY A 23 -1.29 -6.97 -1.04
C GLY A 23 -1.29 -5.81 -2.05
N ALA A 24 -0.15 -5.48 -2.65
CA ALA A 24 0.01 -4.33 -3.55
C ALA A 24 -1.04 -4.20 -4.69
N ARG A 25 -1.65 -5.31 -5.12
CA ARG A 25 -2.77 -5.30 -6.09
C ARG A 25 -4.09 -4.82 -5.48
N GLY A 26 -4.23 -4.83 -4.17
CA GLY A 26 -5.41 -4.33 -3.47
C GLY A 26 -5.70 -2.88 -3.81
N PHE A 27 -4.69 -2.04 -4.00
CA PHE A 27 -4.87 -0.64 -4.35
C PHE A 27 -5.69 -0.44 -5.64
N ALA A 28 -5.37 -1.16 -6.71
CA ALA A 28 -6.12 -1.08 -7.96
C ALA A 28 -7.59 -1.52 -7.79
N LEU A 29 -7.82 -2.57 -7.00
CA LEU A 29 -9.17 -3.05 -6.70
C LEU A 29 -9.93 -2.10 -5.76
N PHE A 30 -9.26 -1.44 -4.82
CA PHE A 30 -9.85 -0.35 -4.03
C PHE A 30 -10.29 0.81 -4.91
N GLN A 31 -9.46 1.25 -5.87
CA GLN A 31 -9.85 2.29 -6.82
C GLN A 31 -11.01 1.85 -7.71
N LEU A 32 -11.01 0.60 -8.17
CA LEU A 32 -12.11 0.02 -8.92
C LEU A 32 -13.39 -0.07 -8.08
N HIS A 33 -13.32 -0.52 -6.82
CA HIS A 33 -14.43 -0.56 -5.88
C HIS A 33 -15.07 0.83 -5.71
N LYS A 34 -14.26 1.87 -5.48
CA LYS A 34 -14.73 3.26 -5.41
C LYS A 34 -15.41 3.71 -6.70
N SER A 35 -14.81 3.43 -7.84
CA SER A 35 -15.34 3.82 -9.16
C SER A 35 -16.68 3.18 -9.45
N ILE A 36 -16.82 1.88 -9.17
CA ILE A 36 -18.09 1.16 -9.33
C ILE A 36 -19.12 1.63 -8.32
N GLY A 37 -18.73 1.90 -7.07
CA GLY A 37 -19.61 2.48 -6.06
C GLY A 37 -20.25 3.79 -6.52
N ILE A 38 -19.45 4.73 -7.03
CA ILE A 38 -19.95 5.99 -7.62
C ILE A 38 -20.83 5.73 -8.84
N SER A 39 -20.48 4.76 -9.68
CA SER A 39 -21.32 4.40 -10.85
C SER A 39 -22.70 3.88 -10.40
N ILE A 40 -22.76 3.05 -9.35
CA ILE A 40 -24.02 2.56 -8.77
C ILE A 40 -24.83 3.73 -8.20
N LEU A 41 -24.20 4.68 -7.51
CA LEU A 41 -24.85 5.89 -7.01
C LEU A 41 -25.53 6.66 -8.14
N LEU A 42 -24.78 6.96 -9.22
CA LEU A 42 -25.30 7.71 -10.36
C LEU A 42 -26.44 6.97 -11.09
N LEU A 43 -26.28 5.66 -11.32
CA LEU A 43 -27.31 4.81 -11.93
C LEU A 43 -28.56 4.75 -11.04
N THR A 44 -28.40 4.74 -9.72
CA THR A 44 -29.52 4.74 -8.76
C THR A 44 -30.27 6.07 -8.80
N LEU A 45 -29.56 7.20 -8.82
CA LEU A 45 -30.17 8.53 -8.98
C LEU A 45 -30.93 8.64 -10.31
N ALA A 46 -30.34 8.18 -11.41
CA ALA A 46 -31.00 8.15 -12.71
C ALA A 46 -32.25 7.24 -12.67
N ARG A 47 -32.17 6.08 -11.99
CA ARG A 47 -33.32 5.19 -11.82
C ARG A 47 -34.44 5.81 -11.01
N ILE A 48 -34.12 6.55 -9.95
CA ILE A 48 -35.08 7.30 -9.13
C ILE A 48 -35.74 8.37 -9.99
N ALA A 49 -34.99 9.15 -10.78
CA ALA A 49 -35.54 10.16 -11.67
C ALA A 49 -36.52 9.55 -12.67
N VAL A 50 -36.17 8.46 -13.33
CA VAL A 50 -37.04 7.72 -14.26
C VAL A 50 -38.32 7.23 -13.54
N ARG A 51 -38.19 6.78 -12.27
CA ARG A 51 -39.33 6.31 -11.48
C ARG A 51 -40.32 7.42 -11.16
N TYR A 52 -39.85 8.67 -11.02
CA TYR A 52 -40.75 9.82 -10.82
C TYR A 52 -41.44 10.26 -12.12
N TRP A 53 -40.79 10.11 -13.27
CA TRP A 53 -41.33 10.55 -14.56
C TRP A 53 -42.24 9.53 -15.24
N LYS A 54 -42.15 8.24 -14.88
CA LYS A 54 -42.94 7.19 -15.52
C LYS A 54 -44.00 6.61 -14.59
N PRO A 55 -45.20 6.24 -15.12
CA PRO A 55 -46.24 5.60 -14.33
C PRO A 55 -45.73 4.29 -13.71
N ARG A 56 -46.15 4.03 -12.48
CA ARG A 56 -45.75 2.84 -11.72
C ARG A 56 -46.58 1.65 -12.14
N PRO A 57 -45.97 0.47 -12.37
CA PRO A 57 -46.68 -0.77 -12.57
C PRO A 57 -47.50 -1.11 -11.31
N ALA A 58 -48.67 -1.75 -11.52
CA ALA A 58 -49.53 -2.19 -10.42
C ALA A 58 -48.78 -3.21 -9.52
N PRO A 59 -49.00 -3.18 -8.20
CA PRO A 59 -48.44 -4.18 -7.29
C PRO A 59 -48.92 -5.58 -7.68
N VAL A 60 -48.04 -6.58 -7.58
CA VAL A 60 -48.36 -7.98 -7.89
C VAL A 60 -49.03 -8.66 -6.70
N GLU A 61 -48.65 -8.30 -5.49
CA GLU A 61 -49.16 -8.87 -4.24
C GLU A 61 -49.74 -7.79 -3.32
N GLY A 62 -50.78 -8.17 -2.54
CA GLY A 62 -51.34 -7.45 -1.44
C GLY A 62 -50.92 -7.97 -0.06
N GLY A 63 -51.50 -7.43 0.98
CA GLY A 63 -51.26 -7.88 2.35
C GLY A 63 -49.79 -7.69 2.83
N TRP A 64 -49.40 -8.52 3.79
CA TRP A 64 -48.04 -8.42 4.40
C TRP A 64 -46.91 -8.72 3.43
N GLN A 65 -47.10 -9.59 2.46
CA GLN A 65 -46.10 -9.94 1.44
C GLN A 65 -45.82 -8.74 0.53
N GLY A 66 -46.85 -8.05 0.10
CA GLY A 66 -46.72 -6.80 -0.66
C GLY A 66 -46.05 -5.68 0.15
N ALA A 67 -46.35 -5.60 1.47
CA ALA A 67 -45.67 -4.67 2.38
C ALA A 67 -44.17 -5.00 2.51
N LEU A 68 -43.83 -6.27 2.70
CA LEU A 68 -42.43 -6.74 2.75
C LEU A 68 -41.66 -6.44 1.46
N ALA A 69 -42.27 -6.73 0.30
CA ALA A 69 -41.66 -6.41 -1.00
C ALA A 69 -41.36 -4.92 -1.16
N LYS A 70 -42.29 -4.05 -0.72
CA LYS A 70 -42.08 -2.58 -0.71
C LYS A 70 -40.95 -2.17 0.21
N ALA A 71 -40.89 -2.75 1.42
CA ALA A 71 -39.84 -2.47 2.40
C ALA A 71 -38.46 -2.88 1.88
N VAL A 72 -38.34 -4.09 1.29
CA VAL A 72 -37.09 -4.59 0.68
C VAL A 72 -36.64 -3.67 -0.46
N HIS A 73 -37.55 -3.26 -1.36
CA HIS A 73 -37.20 -2.34 -2.43
C HIS A 73 -36.77 -0.98 -1.90
N ALA A 74 -37.44 -0.43 -0.89
CA ALA A 74 -37.05 0.84 -0.26
C ALA A 74 -35.65 0.71 0.39
N GLY A 75 -35.45 -0.38 1.15
CA GLY A 75 -34.15 -0.69 1.77
C GLY A 75 -33.02 -0.80 0.75
N LEU A 76 -33.26 -1.45 -0.40
CA LEU A 76 -32.28 -1.52 -1.49
C LEU A 76 -31.92 -0.14 -2.06
N TYR A 77 -32.89 0.79 -2.18
CA TYR A 77 -32.57 2.16 -2.58
C TYR A 77 -31.73 2.88 -1.53
N VAL A 78 -32.06 2.72 -0.23
CA VAL A 78 -31.26 3.27 0.87
C VAL A 78 -29.83 2.70 0.84
N PHE A 79 -29.69 1.40 0.61
CA PHE A 79 -28.40 0.75 0.47
C PHE A 79 -27.60 1.31 -0.71
N MET A 80 -28.18 1.35 -1.91
CA MET A 80 -27.49 1.79 -3.13
C MET A 80 -27.10 3.28 -3.11
N LEU A 81 -27.74 4.10 -2.29
CA LEU A 81 -27.34 5.49 -2.04
C LEU A 81 -26.38 5.59 -0.85
N GLY A 82 -26.70 4.91 0.25
CA GLY A 82 -25.97 5.04 1.51
C GLY A 82 -24.57 4.41 1.47
N ALA A 83 -24.41 3.22 0.88
CA ALA A 83 -23.11 2.57 0.83
C ALA A 83 -22.06 3.37 0.04
N PRO A 84 -22.32 3.89 -1.18
CA PRO A 84 -21.35 4.74 -1.86
C PRO A 84 -21.07 6.06 -1.12
N LEU A 85 -22.07 6.68 -0.51
CA LEU A 85 -21.88 7.94 0.22
C LEU A 85 -21.06 7.74 1.50
N THR A 86 -21.31 6.67 2.26
CA THR A 86 -20.51 6.35 3.45
C THR A 86 -19.10 5.91 3.07
N GLY A 87 -18.93 5.17 1.96
CA GLY A 87 -17.61 4.86 1.41
C GLY A 87 -16.83 6.10 0.96
N TRP A 88 -17.53 7.10 0.38
CA TRP A 88 -16.90 8.38 0.03
C TRP A 88 -16.53 9.17 1.29
N ALA A 89 -17.39 9.19 2.31
CA ALA A 89 -17.09 9.79 3.61
C ALA A 89 -15.89 9.11 4.28
N LEU A 90 -15.81 7.77 4.24
CA LEU A 90 -14.72 6.99 4.80
C LEU A 90 -13.36 7.40 4.21
N VAL A 91 -13.23 7.46 2.88
CA VAL A 91 -11.96 7.88 2.24
C VAL A 91 -11.67 9.36 2.43
N SER A 92 -12.70 10.19 2.65
CA SER A 92 -12.56 11.63 2.89
C SER A 92 -12.10 11.96 4.31
N THR A 93 -12.35 11.07 5.27
CA THR A 93 -11.98 11.22 6.69
C THR A 93 -10.75 10.40 7.07
N ALA A 94 -10.18 9.63 6.13
CA ALA A 94 -8.97 8.85 6.37
C ALA A 94 -7.78 9.77 6.73
N LYS A 95 -6.93 9.34 7.67
CA LYS A 95 -5.72 10.07 8.09
C LYS A 95 -4.78 10.32 6.90
N VAL A 96 -4.64 9.33 6.01
CA VAL A 96 -3.91 9.46 4.76
C VAL A 96 -4.93 9.63 3.63
N LYS A 97 -4.99 10.81 3.06
CA LYS A 97 -5.93 11.12 1.97
C LYS A 97 -5.39 10.61 0.65
N VAL A 98 -6.05 9.59 0.12
CA VAL A 98 -5.71 9.05 -1.21
C VAL A 98 -6.67 9.60 -2.24
N PRO A 99 -6.19 10.21 -3.32
CA PRO A 99 -7.04 10.66 -4.41
C PRO A 99 -7.96 9.54 -4.90
N THR A 100 -9.25 9.82 -5.01
CA THR A 100 -10.18 8.91 -5.65
C THR A 100 -10.26 9.28 -7.13
N LEU A 101 -9.70 8.41 -7.98
CA LEU A 101 -9.76 8.58 -9.43
C LEU A 101 -10.83 7.63 -9.98
N ILE A 102 -11.93 8.17 -10.47
CA ILE A 102 -12.99 7.36 -11.10
C ILE A 102 -12.43 6.78 -12.39
N PHE A 103 -12.31 5.45 -12.45
CA PHE A 103 -11.68 4.68 -13.54
C PHE A 103 -10.27 5.17 -13.92
N GLY A 104 -9.53 5.72 -12.94
CA GLY A 104 -8.17 6.24 -13.17
C GLY A 104 -8.08 7.59 -13.88
N ILE A 105 -9.21 8.25 -14.19
CA ILE A 105 -9.24 9.44 -15.06
C ILE A 105 -9.81 10.66 -14.35
N ILE A 106 -10.97 10.54 -13.69
CA ILE A 106 -11.72 11.69 -13.15
C ILE A 106 -11.47 11.80 -11.65
N PRO A 107 -10.82 12.87 -11.18
CA PRO A 107 -10.63 13.06 -9.74
C PRO A 107 -11.97 13.39 -9.05
N LEU A 108 -12.28 12.65 -8.00
CA LEU A 108 -13.41 12.92 -7.12
C LEU A 108 -12.87 13.65 -5.88
N PRO A 109 -13.32 14.88 -5.59
CA PRO A 109 -12.85 15.64 -4.43
C PRO A 109 -13.24 14.96 -3.12
N HIS A 110 -12.45 15.15 -2.08
CA HIS A 110 -12.83 14.71 -0.73
C HIS A 110 -13.97 15.57 -0.18
N LEU A 111 -14.86 14.93 0.59
CA LEU A 111 -15.90 15.65 1.31
C LEU A 111 -15.28 16.48 2.44
N PRO A 112 -15.75 17.70 2.71
CA PRO A 112 -15.25 18.55 3.80
C PRO A 112 -15.78 18.07 5.16
N LEU A 113 -15.35 16.88 5.58
CA LEU A 113 -15.75 16.24 6.83
C LEU A 113 -14.59 16.28 7.84
N PRO A 114 -14.88 16.42 9.14
CA PRO A 114 -13.85 16.37 10.18
C PRO A 114 -13.29 14.95 10.32
N MET A 115 -12.01 14.83 10.64
CA MET A 115 -11.36 13.52 10.83
C MET A 115 -12.02 12.67 11.93
N GLY A 116 -12.58 13.28 12.95
CA GLY A 116 -13.36 12.58 14.00
C GLY A 116 -14.59 11.83 13.51
N ALA A 117 -15.05 12.06 12.25
CA ALA A 117 -16.15 11.31 11.65
C ALA A 117 -15.71 9.96 11.02
N HIS A 118 -14.41 9.61 11.08
CA HIS A 118 -13.87 8.42 10.42
C HIS A 118 -14.51 7.13 10.92
N GLU A 119 -14.51 6.90 12.23
CA GLU A 119 -15.10 5.69 12.84
C GLU A 119 -16.59 5.54 12.51
N LEU A 120 -17.35 6.67 12.49
CA LEU A 120 -18.76 6.66 12.12
C LEU A 120 -18.94 6.31 10.63
N ALA A 121 -18.07 6.82 9.75
CA ALA A 121 -18.11 6.51 8.32
C ALA A 121 -17.74 5.04 8.06
N GLU A 122 -16.74 4.50 8.74
CA GLU A 122 -16.29 3.11 8.63
C GLU A 122 -17.38 2.14 9.14
N GLY A 123 -17.83 2.33 10.38
CA GLY A 123 -18.91 1.51 10.96
C GLY A 123 -20.21 1.61 10.17
N GLY A 124 -20.54 2.82 9.70
CA GLY A 124 -21.72 3.07 8.87
C GLY A 124 -21.63 2.38 7.51
N HIS A 125 -20.47 2.43 6.84
CA HIS A 125 -20.25 1.74 5.57
C HIS A 125 -20.38 0.21 5.73
N SER A 126 -19.73 -0.36 6.74
CA SER A 126 -19.80 -1.79 7.04
C SER A 126 -21.22 -2.24 7.37
N LEU A 127 -21.92 -1.51 8.24
CA LEU A 127 -23.30 -1.85 8.63
C LEU A 127 -24.27 -1.81 7.43
N ILE A 128 -24.20 -0.73 6.63
CA ILE A 128 -25.05 -0.57 5.44
C ILE A 128 -24.72 -1.65 4.41
N ALA A 129 -23.45 -2.04 4.26
CA ALA A 129 -23.04 -3.12 3.36
C ALA A 129 -23.68 -4.46 3.79
N TRP A 130 -23.58 -4.86 5.05
CA TRP A 130 -24.18 -6.11 5.55
C TRP A 130 -25.70 -6.14 5.44
N ILE A 131 -26.38 -5.04 5.80
CA ILE A 131 -27.82 -4.92 5.63
C ILE A 131 -28.18 -5.00 4.14
N GLY A 132 -27.42 -4.34 3.28
CA GLY A 132 -27.63 -4.34 1.84
C GLY A 132 -27.45 -5.73 1.21
N ILE A 133 -26.47 -6.50 1.65
CA ILE A 133 -26.26 -7.89 1.22
C ILE A 133 -27.46 -8.76 1.60
N ALA A 134 -27.93 -8.64 2.84
CA ALA A 134 -29.13 -9.36 3.32
C ALA A 134 -30.39 -8.99 2.49
N LEU A 135 -30.60 -7.71 2.23
CA LEU A 135 -31.71 -7.23 1.40
C LEU A 135 -31.60 -7.71 -0.05
N PHE A 136 -30.40 -7.72 -0.61
CA PHE A 136 -30.12 -8.23 -1.96
C PHE A 136 -30.45 -9.71 -2.04
N ALA A 137 -29.98 -10.53 -1.08
CA ALA A 137 -30.30 -11.95 -1.00
C ALA A 137 -31.79 -12.21 -0.87
N LEU A 138 -32.49 -11.45 0.00
CA LEU A 138 -33.94 -11.55 0.21
C LEU A 138 -34.72 -11.15 -1.07
N HIS A 139 -34.27 -10.12 -1.79
CA HIS A 139 -34.87 -9.71 -3.07
C HIS A 139 -34.75 -10.81 -4.13
N VAL A 140 -33.54 -11.40 -4.25
CA VAL A 140 -33.31 -12.52 -5.21
C VAL A 140 -34.16 -13.72 -4.81
N ALA A 141 -34.17 -14.11 -3.53
CA ALA A 141 -34.98 -15.23 -3.02
C ALA A 141 -36.48 -15.01 -3.29
N GLY A 142 -36.98 -13.78 -3.09
CA GLY A 142 -38.36 -13.42 -3.43
C GLY A 142 -38.67 -13.61 -4.93
N ALA A 143 -37.79 -13.15 -5.82
CA ALA A 143 -37.96 -13.31 -7.26
C ALA A 143 -37.92 -14.80 -7.69
N LEU A 144 -37.05 -15.61 -7.11
CA LEU A 144 -36.97 -17.07 -7.36
C LEU A 144 -38.20 -17.79 -6.82
N ARG A 145 -38.67 -17.43 -5.61
CA ARG A 145 -39.92 -17.98 -5.05
C ARG A 145 -41.11 -17.74 -6.00
N HIS A 146 -41.27 -16.54 -6.53
CA HIS A 146 -42.33 -16.22 -7.49
C HIS A 146 -42.22 -17.04 -8.78
N HIS A 147 -41.00 -17.21 -9.28
CA HIS A 147 -40.78 -17.94 -10.52
C HIS A 147 -41.02 -19.46 -10.38
N PHE A 148 -40.41 -20.09 -9.33
CA PHE A 148 -40.42 -21.55 -9.20
C PHE A 148 -41.56 -22.12 -8.35
N LEU A 149 -42.04 -21.39 -7.31
CA LEU A 149 -43.05 -21.90 -6.39
C LEU A 149 -44.44 -21.37 -6.69
N ILE A 150 -44.58 -20.10 -7.06
CA ILE A 150 -45.87 -19.47 -7.35
C ILE A 150 -46.22 -19.58 -8.84
N GLY A 151 -45.22 -19.55 -9.73
CA GLY A 151 -45.42 -19.69 -11.18
C GLY A 151 -46.11 -18.47 -11.83
N ASP A 152 -46.12 -17.29 -11.20
CA ASP A 152 -46.85 -16.09 -11.66
C ASP A 152 -46.17 -15.32 -12.81
N GLY A 153 -45.01 -15.82 -13.26
CA GLY A 153 -44.28 -15.22 -14.38
C GLY A 153 -43.64 -13.87 -14.08
N LEU A 154 -43.41 -13.52 -12.80
CA LEU A 154 -42.84 -12.24 -12.38
C LEU A 154 -41.48 -11.96 -13.03
N LEU A 155 -40.60 -12.97 -13.14
CA LEU A 155 -39.30 -12.85 -13.80
C LEU A 155 -39.41 -12.43 -15.26
N TRP A 156 -40.44 -12.90 -15.98
CA TRP A 156 -40.68 -12.52 -17.38
C TRP A 156 -40.97 -11.03 -17.56
N ARG A 157 -41.49 -10.35 -16.51
CA ARG A 157 -41.69 -8.89 -16.56
C ARG A 157 -40.39 -8.11 -16.42
N MET A 158 -39.32 -8.75 -15.89
CA MET A 158 -38.00 -8.16 -15.69
C MET A 158 -37.06 -8.39 -16.88
N ILE A 159 -37.38 -9.36 -17.75
CA ILE A 159 -36.54 -9.76 -18.87
C ILE A 159 -36.98 -9.04 -20.15
N PRO A 160 -36.06 -8.29 -20.80
CA PRO A 160 -36.35 -7.65 -22.08
C PRO A 160 -36.81 -8.70 -23.14
N ALA A 161 -37.81 -8.33 -23.91
CA ALA A 161 -38.35 -9.16 -24.99
C ALA A 161 -38.84 -10.57 -24.56
N ARG A 162 -38.99 -10.86 -23.26
CA ARG A 162 -39.38 -12.19 -22.74
C ARG A 162 -38.55 -13.33 -23.32
N SER A 163 -37.27 -13.12 -23.56
CA SER A 163 -36.37 -14.09 -24.19
C SER A 163 -35.91 -15.14 -23.17
N SER A 164 -36.09 -16.42 -23.49
CA SER A 164 -35.58 -17.54 -22.67
C SER A 164 -34.04 -17.55 -22.58
N VAL A 165 -33.37 -17.08 -23.61
CA VAL A 165 -31.90 -16.93 -23.60
C VAL A 165 -31.48 -15.91 -22.55
N LEU A 166 -32.15 -14.76 -22.45
CA LEU A 166 -31.87 -13.72 -21.46
C LEU A 166 -32.25 -14.16 -20.04
N LEU A 167 -33.23 -15.06 -19.90
CA LEU A 167 -33.57 -15.63 -18.58
C LEU A 167 -32.39 -16.38 -17.95
N VAL A 168 -31.55 -17.01 -18.75
CA VAL A 168 -30.35 -17.73 -18.29
C VAL A 168 -29.11 -16.83 -18.34
N ALA A 169 -28.95 -16.03 -19.40
CA ALA A 169 -27.75 -15.22 -19.61
C ALA A 169 -27.57 -14.13 -18.56
N LEU A 170 -28.66 -13.48 -18.08
CA LEU A 170 -28.55 -12.40 -17.11
C LEU A 170 -28.14 -12.88 -15.71
N PRO A 171 -28.72 -13.95 -15.11
CA PRO A 171 -28.21 -14.54 -13.88
C PRO A 171 -26.77 -15.09 -14.04
N ALA A 172 -26.45 -15.69 -15.19
CA ALA A 172 -25.09 -16.16 -15.46
C ALA A 172 -24.07 -15.01 -15.50
N LEU A 173 -24.43 -13.85 -16.06
CA LEU A 173 -23.61 -12.66 -16.05
C LEU A 173 -23.36 -12.15 -14.62
N ILE A 174 -24.38 -12.19 -13.75
CA ILE A 174 -24.26 -11.79 -12.36
C ILE A 174 -23.31 -12.75 -11.62
N ALA A 175 -23.50 -14.07 -11.80
CA ALA A 175 -22.62 -15.09 -11.22
C ALA A 175 -21.17 -14.96 -11.74
N ALA A 176 -20.99 -14.71 -13.04
CA ALA A 176 -19.67 -14.45 -13.61
C ALA A 176 -19.00 -13.21 -13.03
N GLY A 177 -19.76 -12.12 -12.85
CA GLY A 177 -19.28 -10.89 -12.18
C GLY A 177 -18.84 -11.15 -10.73
N PHE A 178 -19.59 -11.96 -10.01
CA PHE A 178 -19.23 -12.36 -8.64
C PHE A 178 -17.94 -13.19 -8.61
N VAL A 179 -17.83 -14.20 -9.46
CA VAL A 179 -16.62 -15.05 -9.57
C VAL A 179 -15.41 -14.21 -9.99
N LEU A 180 -15.57 -13.30 -10.94
CA LEU A 180 -14.51 -12.39 -11.38
C LEU A 180 -14.02 -11.54 -10.21
N GLY A 181 -14.92 -10.93 -9.44
CA GLY A 181 -14.59 -10.05 -8.33
C GLY A 181 -14.00 -10.77 -7.10
N ARG A 182 -14.41 -12.03 -6.85
CA ARG A 182 -14.01 -12.77 -5.64
C ARG A 182 -12.84 -13.72 -5.85
N VAL A 183 -12.70 -14.29 -7.03
CA VAL A 183 -11.75 -15.39 -7.29
C VAL A 183 -10.68 -15.01 -8.28
N ILE A 184 -11.05 -14.48 -9.45
CA ILE A 184 -10.10 -14.26 -10.54
C ILE A 184 -9.20 -13.06 -10.28
N LEU A 185 -9.77 -11.91 -9.91
CA LEU A 185 -8.99 -10.68 -9.66
C LEU A 185 -8.10 -10.78 -8.41
N PRO A 186 -8.58 -11.31 -7.26
CA PRO A 186 -7.75 -11.48 -6.06
C PRO A 186 -6.77 -12.65 -6.13
N GLY A 187 -7.19 -13.77 -6.78
CA GLY A 187 -6.46 -15.05 -6.74
C GLY A 187 -5.07 -15.05 -7.42
N ALA A 188 -4.70 -13.94 -8.06
CA ALA A 188 -3.40 -13.79 -8.73
C ALA A 188 -2.34 -13.07 -7.87
N ALA A 189 -2.60 -12.74 -6.60
CA ALA A 189 -1.67 -12.03 -5.73
C ALA A 189 -1.02 -12.98 -4.70
N PRO A 190 0.32 -13.01 -4.56
CA PRO A 190 0.94 -13.65 -3.42
C PRO A 190 0.55 -12.88 -2.14
N LYS A 191 0.17 -13.62 -1.09
CA LYS A 191 -0.09 -13.05 0.23
C LYS A 191 1.15 -12.28 0.69
N ALA A 192 0.99 -11.00 1.02
CA ALA A 192 2.09 -10.21 1.55
C ALA A 192 2.62 -10.89 2.81
N ALA A 193 3.93 -11.10 2.89
CA ALA A 193 4.54 -11.53 4.13
C ALA A 193 4.27 -10.46 5.20
N ALA A 194 3.85 -10.87 6.39
CA ALA A 194 3.66 -9.95 7.50
C ALA A 194 4.93 -9.12 7.71
N ALA A 195 4.78 -7.81 7.91
CA ALA A 195 5.91 -6.95 8.20
C ALA A 195 6.68 -7.51 9.40
N PRO A 196 8.02 -7.61 9.33
CA PRO A 196 8.78 -8.09 10.46
C PRO A 196 8.58 -7.15 11.65
N ASN A 197 8.31 -7.70 12.84
CA ASN A 197 8.30 -6.94 14.08
C ASN A 197 9.73 -6.42 14.34
N LEU A 198 9.99 -5.20 13.95
CA LEU A 198 11.25 -4.53 14.23
C LEU A 198 11.20 -3.97 15.67
N PRO A 199 12.26 -4.16 16.46
CA PRO A 199 12.36 -3.50 17.75
C PRO A 199 12.28 -1.99 17.54
N ALA A 200 11.56 -1.30 18.44
CA ALA A 200 11.43 0.15 18.43
C ALA A 200 12.82 0.79 18.37
N ALA A 201 13.00 1.73 17.45
CA ALA A 201 14.24 2.49 17.35
C ALA A 201 14.50 3.18 18.69
N VAL A 202 15.68 2.95 19.26
CA VAL A 202 16.13 3.64 20.47
C VAL A 202 16.23 5.12 20.10
N GLU A 203 15.44 5.95 20.77
CA GLU A 203 15.56 7.40 20.72
C GLU A 203 16.93 7.79 21.30
N GLU A 204 17.91 7.97 20.43
CA GLU A 204 19.17 8.59 20.81
C GLU A 204 19.01 10.11 20.66
N GLN A 205 18.97 10.77 21.81
CA GLN A 205 18.99 12.23 21.93
C GLN A 205 20.17 12.80 21.15
N ALA A 206 19.88 13.69 20.22
CA ALA A 206 20.89 14.45 19.51
C ALA A 206 21.62 15.39 20.49
N PRO A 207 22.95 15.42 20.54
CA PRO A 207 23.65 16.48 21.22
C PRO A 207 23.53 17.76 20.37
N ALA A 208 22.92 18.76 20.98
CA ALA A 208 22.94 20.12 20.48
C ALA A 208 24.35 20.71 20.65
N ASN A 209 24.71 21.56 19.69
CA ASN A 209 25.85 22.48 19.66
C ASN A 209 27.21 21.93 19.22
N ALA A 210 27.59 22.31 18.01
CA ALA A 210 28.87 22.98 17.72
C ALA A 210 28.75 23.63 16.32
N ALA A 211 28.30 24.86 16.30
CA ALA A 211 28.68 25.83 15.29
C ALA A 211 29.78 26.72 15.93
N GLU A 212 30.70 27.17 15.07
CA GLU A 212 31.78 28.13 15.30
C GLU A 212 33.15 27.53 15.64
N ALA A 213 34.06 27.60 14.66
CA ALA A 213 35.15 28.57 14.62
C ALA A 213 36.02 28.31 13.37
N ILE A 214 35.96 29.26 12.47
CA ILE A 214 36.99 29.48 11.45
C ILE A 214 38.13 30.26 12.13
N GLY A 215 39.29 29.68 12.21
CA GLY A 215 40.49 30.33 12.70
C GLY A 215 41.69 29.99 11.84
N ASN A 216 42.03 30.93 11.00
CA ASN A 216 43.20 30.92 10.15
C ASN A 216 44.48 31.11 11.00
N SER A 217 45.52 30.26 10.82
CA SER A 217 46.89 30.64 11.11
C SER A 217 47.87 29.80 10.34
N ALA A 218 48.45 30.42 9.38
CA ALA A 218 49.72 30.00 8.78
C ALA A 218 50.85 30.24 9.76
N ASN A 219 51.71 29.29 10.02
CA ASN A 219 53.11 29.62 10.19
C ASN A 219 54.03 28.42 9.87
N ALA A 220 55.12 28.77 9.22
CA ALA A 220 56.19 27.94 8.72
C ALA A 220 57.12 27.49 9.87
N ALA A 221 57.71 26.29 9.76
CA ALA A 221 59.12 26.08 10.09
C ALA A 221 59.59 24.66 9.86
N THR A 222 60.54 24.55 8.98
CA THR A 222 61.78 23.74 8.92
C THR A 222 61.78 22.22 9.10
N PRO A 223 62.56 21.51 8.25
CA PRO A 223 62.58 20.05 8.20
C PRO A 223 63.57 19.48 9.25
N VAL A 224 63.12 18.42 9.88
CA VAL A 224 64.01 17.50 10.61
C VAL A 224 64.02 16.17 9.84
N GLU A 225 65.13 15.82 9.21
CA GLU A 225 65.40 14.51 8.76
C GLU A 225 65.35 13.52 9.91
N ALA A 226 64.47 12.56 9.83
CA ALA A 226 64.53 11.29 10.55
C ALA A 226 64.30 10.16 9.55
N ASP A 227 65.35 9.51 9.26
CA ASP A 227 65.45 8.24 8.57
C ASP A 227 64.52 7.23 9.25
N ASN A 228 63.43 6.89 8.57
CA ASN A 228 62.58 5.78 8.98
C ASN A 228 62.28 4.95 7.73
N ALA A 229 62.93 3.81 7.67
CA ALA A 229 62.71 2.78 6.68
C ALA A 229 61.18 2.51 6.60
N ILE A 230 60.57 2.93 5.52
CA ILE A 230 59.21 2.54 5.15
C ILE A 230 59.29 1.03 4.83
N ALA A 231 58.86 0.21 5.77
CA ALA A 231 58.52 -1.16 5.46
C ALA A 231 57.42 -1.09 4.38
N ALA A 232 57.73 -1.53 3.18
CA ALA A 232 56.79 -1.67 2.10
C ALA A 232 55.67 -2.56 2.60
N GLU A 233 54.44 -1.98 2.86
CA GLU A 233 53.25 -2.76 3.07
C GLU A 233 53.07 -3.66 1.85
N GLU A 234 53.05 -4.98 2.07
CA GLU A 234 52.70 -5.93 1.02
C GLU A 234 51.33 -5.51 0.45
N PRO A 235 51.10 -5.56 -0.87
CA PRO A 235 49.83 -5.19 -1.46
C PRO A 235 48.76 -6.08 -0.86
N LEU A 236 47.86 -5.45 -0.07
CA LEU A 236 46.69 -6.10 0.49
C LEU A 236 45.90 -6.76 -0.64
N GLY A 237 45.67 -8.06 -0.52
CA GLY A 237 44.81 -8.80 -1.45
C GLY A 237 43.39 -8.20 -1.53
N PRO A 238 42.58 -8.58 -2.52
CA PRO A 238 41.22 -8.07 -2.64
C PRO A 238 40.46 -8.37 -1.35
N PRO A 239 39.60 -7.40 -0.88
CA PRO A 239 38.83 -7.57 0.35
C PRO A 239 37.91 -8.81 0.27
N PRO A 240 37.71 -9.54 1.38
CA PRO A 240 36.89 -10.75 1.40
C PRO A 240 35.44 -10.43 1.00
N SER A 241 34.87 -11.30 0.18
CA SER A 241 33.46 -11.29 -0.21
C SER A 241 32.60 -11.90 0.89
N TRP A 242 31.40 -11.30 1.11
CA TRP A 242 30.47 -11.73 2.14
C TRP A 242 29.14 -12.11 1.54
N ALA A 243 28.75 -13.37 1.64
CA ALA A 243 27.45 -13.87 1.23
C ALA A 243 26.40 -13.63 2.35
N VAL A 244 25.36 -12.88 2.03
CA VAL A 244 24.23 -12.64 2.96
C VAL A 244 23.45 -13.93 3.16
N GLN A 245 23.21 -14.28 4.43
CA GLN A 245 22.45 -15.46 4.81
C GLN A 245 20.94 -15.18 4.84
N PRO A 246 20.09 -16.20 4.63
CA PRO A 246 18.64 -16.05 4.75
C PRO A 246 18.21 -15.52 6.13
N GLY A 247 17.08 -14.78 6.17
CA GLY A 247 16.51 -14.22 7.40
C GLY A 247 16.95 -12.78 7.72
N GLY A 248 17.71 -12.14 6.82
CA GLY A 248 17.98 -10.70 6.93
C GLY A 248 16.76 -9.82 6.69
N THR A 249 16.70 -8.65 7.34
CA THR A 249 15.59 -7.69 7.28
C THR A 249 16.09 -6.32 6.87
N ILE A 250 15.28 -5.62 6.05
CA ILE A 250 15.38 -4.17 5.84
C ILE A 250 14.02 -3.58 6.15
N GLY A 251 13.98 -2.68 7.14
CA GLY A 251 12.78 -2.01 7.58
C GLY A 251 12.89 -0.50 7.43
N PHE A 252 11.74 0.17 7.46
CA PHE A 252 11.66 1.63 7.48
C PHE A 252 10.58 2.08 8.46
N SER A 253 10.73 3.30 8.98
CA SER A 253 9.70 3.97 9.77
C SER A 253 9.67 5.46 9.48
N VAL A 254 8.47 6.03 9.54
CA VAL A 254 8.22 7.46 9.31
C VAL A 254 7.11 7.95 10.22
N GLY A 255 7.27 9.13 10.81
CA GLY A 255 6.21 9.78 11.55
C GLY A 255 5.12 10.30 10.60
N ASN A 256 3.86 10.22 11.02
CA ASN A 256 2.71 10.76 10.31
C ASN A 256 1.75 11.37 11.32
N SER A 257 1.73 12.70 11.41
CA SER A 257 0.80 13.44 12.29
C SER A 257 0.75 12.91 13.74
N GLY A 258 1.92 12.55 14.29
CA GLY A 258 2.07 12.07 15.68
C GLY A 258 2.00 10.54 15.84
N GLU A 259 1.74 9.79 14.79
CA GLU A 259 1.84 8.32 14.78
C GLU A 259 3.06 7.87 13.97
N THR A 260 3.61 6.71 14.29
CA THR A 260 4.71 6.09 13.53
C THR A 260 4.15 5.02 12.61
N ILE A 261 4.42 5.15 11.31
CA ILE A 261 4.18 4.11 10.31
C ILE A 261 5.47 3.34 10.14
N SER A 262 5.43 2.02 10.37
CA SER A 262 6.57 1.13 10.19
C SER A 262 6.27 0.10 9.12
N GLY A 263 7.31 -0.26 8.36
CA GLY A 263 7.21 -1.25 7.29
C GLY A 263 8.55 -1.87 6.97
N GLY A 264 8.58 -2.70 5.93
CA GLY A 264 9.80 -3.37 5.49
C GLY A 264 9.77 -3.77 4.03
N PHE A 265 10.89 -4.30 3.56
CA PHE A 265 11.05 -4.86 2.22
C PHE A 265 11.34 -6.35 2.33
N ALA A 266 10.49 -7.18 1.72
CA ALA A 266 10.63 -8.64 1.77
C ALA A 266 11.70 -9.16 0.78
N LYS A 267 12.03 -8.39 -0.27
CA LYS A 267 12.96 -8.81 -1.33
C LYS A 267 14.08 -7.79 -1.50
N TRP A 268 15.27 -8.22 -1.20
CA TRP A 268 16.49 -7.43 -1.40
C TRP A 268 17.71 -8.35 -1.56
N THR A 269 18.78 -7.82 -2.11
CA THR A 269 20.07 -8.49 -2.26
C THR A 269 21.19 -7.54 -1.91
N ALA A 270 22.31 -8.07 -1.42
CA ALA A 270 23.51 -7.29 -1.22
C ALA A 270 24.75 -8.04 -1.73
N LYS A 271 25.63 -7.28 -2.36
CA LYS A 271 27.01 -7.68 -2.69
C LYS A 271 27.92 -6.85 -1.81
N ILE A 272 28.71 -7.52 -0.98
CA ILE A 272 29.56 -6.87 0.01
C ILE A 272 30.95 -7.49 -0.09
N ALA A 273 31.94 -6.67 -0.38
CA ALA A 273 33.33 -6.98 -0.21
C ALA A 273 33.89 -5.98 0.81
N MET A 274 34.43 -6.45 1.93
CA MET A 274 34.91 -5.56 2.99
C MET A 274 35.87 -6.32 3.92
N ASP A 275 37.01 -5.72 4.18
CA ASP A 275 37.88 -6.12 5.27
C ASP A 275 37.59 -5.22 6.50
N PRO A 276 37.17 -5.78 7.66
CA PRO A 276 36.92 -5.01 8.87
C PRO A 276 38.15 -4.25 9.41
N ASP A 277 39.35 -4.70 9.09
CA ASP A 277 40.61 -4.06 9.51
C ASP A 277 41.06 -2.99 8.49
N HIS A 278 40.67 -3.13 7.24
CA HIS A 278 40.91 -2.18 6.13
C HIS A 278 39.59 -1.76 5.46
N PRO A 279 38.68 -1.04 6.18
CA PRO A 279 37.35 -0.72 5.69
C PRO A 279 37.32 0.27 4.52
N ASP A 280 38.40 1.02 4.28
CA ASP A 280 38.61 1.88 3.12
C ASP A 280 38.56 1.12 1.77
N SER A 281 38.89 -0.18 1.77
CA SER A 281 38.76 -1.05 0.61
C SER A 281 37.36 -1.59 0.33
N ALA A 282 36.35 -1.24 1.15
CA ALA A 282 35.01 -1.79 1.03
C ALA A 282 34.35 -1.46 -0.30
N ASP A 283 33.58 -2.43 -0.83
CA ASP A 283 32.68 -2.29 -1.96
C ASP A 283 31.29 -2.85 -1.53
N ILE A 284 30.32 -1.96 -1.35
CA ILE A 284 29.01 -2.31 -0.84
C ILE A 284 27.96 -1.92 -1.87
N ARG A 285 27.16 -2.89 -2.31
CA ARG A 285 26.01 -2.65 -3.19
C ARG A 285 24.79 -3.41 -2.67
N VAL A 286 23.72 -2.67 -2.39
CA VAL A 286 22.43 -3.20 -1.94
C VAL A 286 21.37 -2.85 -2.96
N GLU A 287 20.59 -3.84 -3.40
CA GLU A 287 19.45 -3.67 -4.31
C GLU A 287 18.19 -4.13 -3.58
N ILE A 288 17.17 -3.27 -3.57
CA ILE A 288 15.89 -3.49 -2.90
C ILE A 288 14.79 -3.51 -3.97
N ASP A 289 14.00 -4.58 -4.02
CA ASP A 289 12.79 -4.64 -4.84
C ASP A 289 11.67 -3.84 -4.16
N LEU A 290 11.36 -2.67 -4.72
CA LEU A 290 10.36 -1.75 -4.17
C LEU A 290 8.93 -2.31 -4.23
N SER A 291 8.66 -3.30 -5.10
CA SER A 291 7.37 -3.99 -5.13
C SER A 291 7.10 -4.85 -3.90
N SER A 292 8.15 -5.13 -3.11
CA SER A 292 8.09 -5.92 -1.89
C SER A 292 7.89 -5.08 -0.62
N ALA A 293 7.70 -3.76 -0.76
CA ALA A 293 7.41 -2.85 0.34
C ALA A 293 6.07 -3.17 0.98
N SER A 294 6.02 -3.27 2.31
CA SER A 294 4.79 -3.47 3.05
C SER A 294 4.82 -2.76 4.40
N VAL A 295 3.71 -2.19 4.78
CA VAL A 295 3.41 -1.64 6.13
C VAL A 295 2.36 -2.50 6.86
N GLY A 296 2.05 -3.70 6.34
CA GLY A 296 1.06 -4.61 6.91
C GLY A 296 -0.39 -4.26 6.60
N ASP A 297 -0.62 -3.28 5.74
CA ASP A 297 -1.93 -2.82 5.30
C ASP A 297 -1.95 -2.81 3.77
N SER A 298 -2.77 -3.65 3.17
CA SER A 298 -2.79 -3.86 1.71
C SER A 298 -3.13 -2.60 0.91
N TYR A 299 -3.91 -1.71 1.49
CA TYR A 299 -4.26 -0.44 0.87
C TYR A 299 -3.07 0.52 0.84
N LYS A 300 -2.36 0.65 1.98
CA LYS A 300 -1.14 1.48 2.08
C LYS A 300 0.00 0.89 1.25
N ASP A 301 0.13 -0.44 1.19
CA ASP A 301 1.12 -1.13 0.36
C ASP A 301 0.92 -0.81 -1.13
N GLY A 302 -0.34 -0.78 -1.58
CA GLY A 302 -0.67 -0.34 -2.93
C GLY A 302 -0.33 1.13 -3.20
N MET A 303 -0.49 2.00 -2.20
CA MET A 303 -0.06 3.41 -2.32
C MET A 303 1.46 3.53 -2.42
N LEU A 304 2.21 2.76 -1.61
CA LEU A 304 3.67 2.74 -1.68
C LEU A 304 4.18 2.38 -3.08
N ALA A 305 3.50 1.48 -3.77
CA ALA A 305 3.83 1.10 -5.15
C ALA A 305 3.49 2.19 -6.18
N GLY A 306 2.57 3.10 -5.87
CA GLY A 306 2.08 4.16 -6.76
C GLY A 306 3.10 5.26 -7.06
N ASP A 307 2.78 6.09 -8.08
CA ASP A 307 3.66 7.13 -8.60
C ASP A 307 3.98 8.24 -7.58
N GLU A 308 3.09 8.49 -6.64
CA GLU A 308 3.32 9.47 -5.58
C GLU A 308 4.42 9.04 -4.61
N PHE A 309 4.58 7.70 -4.39
CA PHE A 309 5.60 7.14 -3.51
C PHE A 309 6.76 6.55 -4.31
N PHE A 310 6.80 5.25 -4.52
CA PHE A 310 7.96 4.59 -5.15
C PHE A 310 7.89 4.56 -6.67
N GLY A 311 6.71 4.65 -7.28
CA GLY A 311 6.53 4.58 -8.75
C GLY A 311 7.06 3.26 -9.31
N VAL A 312 6.69 2.14 -8.69
CA VAL A 312 7.28 0.81 -8.93
C VAL A 312 7.17 0.36 -10.38
N ALA A 313 6.12 0.80 -11.10
CA ALA A 313 5.93 0.47 -12.51
C ALA A 313 7.09 0.98 -13.40
N VAL A 314 7.70 2.12 -13.04
CA VAL A 314 8.80 2.75 -13.78
C VAL A 314 10.14 2.51 -13.06
N HIS A 315 10.13 2.49 -11.74
CA HIS A 315 11.30 2.38 -10.87
C HIS A 315 11.17 1.17 -9.93
N PRO A 316 11.35 -0.06 -10.41
CA PRO A 316 11.09 -1.26 -9.59
C PRO A 316 12.12 -1.49 -8.49
N LYS A 317 13.28 -0.81 -8.53
CA LYS A 317 14.37 -1.04 -7.59
C LYS A 317 14.89 0.26 -6.98
N ALA A 318 15.30 0.17 -5.70
CA ALA A 318 16.22 1.13 -5.10
C ALA A 318 17.62 0.48 -5.00
N VAL A 319 18.66 1.31 -5.17
CA VAL A 319 20.06 0.85 -5.15
C VAL A 319 20.88 1.77 -4.27
N PHE A 320 21.57 1.20 -3.29
CA PHE A 320 22.64 1.88 -2.55
C PHE A 320 23.98 1.31 -2.98
N ALA A 321 24.93 2.18 -3.29
CA ALA A 321 26.30 1.80 -3.64
C ALA A 321 27.29 2.69 -2.92
N ALA A 322 28.29 2.09 -2.25
CA ALA A 322 29.37 2.79 -1.57
C ALA A 322 30.72 2.12 -1.85
N LYS A 323 31.72 2.95 -2.03
CA LYS A 323 33.13 2.55 -2.13
C LYS A 323 33.86 3.10 -0.89
N GLY A 324 34.46 2.21 -0.12
CA GLY A 324 35.07 2.53 1.15
C GLY A 324 34.08 2.67 2.32
N ALA A 325 34.58 2.44 3.52
CA ALA A 325 33.92 2.73 4.78
C ALA A 325 34.93 3.28 5.78
N GLU A 326 34.43 4.06 6.73
CA GLU A 326 35.21 4.62 7.84
C GLU A 326 34.92 3.86 9.11
N LYS A 327 35.95 3.51 9.90
CA LYS A 327 35.78 2.93 11.23
C LYS A 327 35.49 4.05 12.22
N THR A 328 34.31 4.04 12.84
CA THR A 328 33.85 5.08 13.78
C THR A 328 33.90 4.62 15.24
N GLY A 329 34.21 3.35 15.50
CA GLY A 329 34.33 2.73 16.82
C GLY A 329 34.89 1.32 16.72
N ALA A 330 34.98 0.59 17.82
CA ALA A 330 35.60 -0.74 17.86
C ALA A 330 35.01 -1.71 16.81
N ASN A 331 33.68 -1.70 16.67
CA ASN A 331 32.96 -2.54 15.71
C ASN A 331 31.94 -1.71 14.89
N SER A 332 32.10 -0.40 14.87
CA SER A 332 31.16 0.54 14.24
C SER A 332 31.79 1.18 13.02
N TYR A 333 31.02 1.29 11.96
CA TYR A 333 31.45 1.78 10.66
C TYR A 333 30.45 2.74 10.06
N ARG A 334 30.93 3.60 9.19
CA ARG A 334 30.13 4.51 8.37
C ARG A 334 30.55 4.31 6.92
N ALA A 335 29.57 4.04 6.04
CA ALA A 335 29.81 4.03 4.59
C ALA A 335 29.07 5.20 3.95
N ALA A 336 29.79 6.07 3.25
CA ALA A 336 29.26 7.14 2.43
C ALA A 336 29.16 6.65 0.99
N GLY A 337 27.98 6.77 0.40
CA GLY A 337 27.72 6.28 -0.95
C GLY A 337 26.62 7.07 -1.64
N THR A 338 26.03 6.46 -2.66
CA THR A 338 24.93 7.01 -3.43
C THR A 338 23.70 6.10 -3.31
N LEU A 339 22.57 6.68 -2.94
CA LEU A 339 21.27 6.05 -3.01
C LEU A 339 20.57 6.49 -4.29
N THR A 340 20.13 5.55 -5.09
CA THR A 340 19.23 5.77 -6.22
C THR A 340 17.86 5.25 -5.82
N LEU A 341 16.86 6.14 -5.76
CA LEU A 341 15.49 5.83 -5.39
C LEU A 341 14.56 6.62 -6.30
N LYS A 342 13.56 5.96 -6.87
CA LYS A 342 12.58 6.58 -7.80
C LYS A 342 13.28 7.34 -8.95
N GLY A 343 14.35 6.76 -9.51
CA GLY A 343 15.14 7.36 -10.59
C GLY A 343 16.06 8.52 -10.19
N VAL A 344 16.03 8.97 -8.92
CA VAL A 344 16.86 10.08 -8.41
C VAL A 344 18.03 9.52 -7.62
N SER A 345 19.26 9.98 -7.94
CA SER A 345 20.48 9.58 -7.22
C SER A 345 20.96 10.72 -6.33
N LYS A 346 21.18 10.44 -5.05
CA LYS A 346 21.68 11.40 -4.06
C LYS A 346 22.74 10.79 -3.15
N PRO A 347 23.70 11.57 -2.64
CA PRO A 347 24.62 11.12 -1.59
C PRO A 347 23.82 10.66 -0.35
N GLN A 348 24.21 9.51 0.19
CA GLN A 348 23.61 8.93 1.37
C GLN A 348 24.67 8.21 2.20
N SER A 349 24.62 8.37 3.52
CA SER A 349 25.48 7.60 4.44
C SER A 349 24.65 6.59 5.21
N ILE A 350 25.25 5.43 5.44
CA ILE A 350 24.73 4.41 6.36
C ILE A 350 25.70 4.23 7.52
N ARG A 351 25.18 3.89 8.70
CA ARG A 351 25.97 3.48 9.87
C ARG A 351 25.64 2.04 10.16
N PHE A 352 26.66 1.25 10.49
CA PHE A 352 26.46 -0.14 10.81
C PHE A 352 27.50 -0.66 11.81
N THR A 353 27.14 -1.73 12.50
CA THR A 353 27.99 -2.44 13.45
C THR A 353 28.17 -3.88 12.97
N LEU A 354 29.37 -4.40 13.20
CA LEU A 354 29.72 -5.80 12.97
C LEU A 354 29.86 -6.50 14.31
N SER A 355 29.21 -7.65 14.46
CA SER A 355 29.38 -8.52 15.64
C SER A 355 29.66 -9.97 15.20
N GLY A 356 30.24 -10.75 16.10
CA GLY A 356 30.73 -12.10 15.78
C GLY A 356 32.21 -12.12 15.36
N THR A 357 32.77 -13.30 15.26
CA THR A 357 34.18 -13.54 14.92
C THR A 357 34.33 -14.60 13.80
N GLY A 358 35.49 -14.65 13.16
CA GLY A 358 35.76 -15.61 12.11
C GLY A 358 34.97 -15.37 10.82
N LYS A 359 34.54 -16.46 10.18
CA LYS A 359 33.87 -16.42 8.87
C LYS A 359 32.41 -15.99 8.89
N THR A 360 31.78 -15.76 10.05
CA THR A 360 30.37 -15.33 10.16
C THR A 360 30.29 -14.05 10.94
N ARG A 361 29.61 -13.04 10.38
CA ARG A 361 29.35 -11.74 11.01
C ARG A 361 27.86 -11.47 11.03
N LYS A 362 27.39 -10.85 12.13
CA LYS A 362 26.07 -10.19 12.16
C LYS A 362 26.29 -8.72 11.87
N VAL A 363 25.51 -8.19 10.97
CA VAL A 363 25.49 -6.78 10.58
C VAL A 363 24.18 -6.19 11.08
N SER A 364 24.23 -5.07 11.77
CA SER A 364 23.05 -4.26 12.08
C SER A 364 23.36 -2.79 11.81
N GLY A 365 22.41 -2.07 11.26
CA GLY A 365 22.69 -0.70 10.89
C GLY A 365 21.45 0.13 10.62
N SER A 366 21.67 1.42 10.36
CA SER A 366 20.61 2.38 10.11
C SER A 366 21.03 3.49 9.16
N ALA A 367 20.02 4.13 8.57
CA ALA A 367 20.15 5.35 7.78
C ALA A 367 18.95 6.26 7.99
N ALA A 368 19.12 7.57 7.80
CA ALA A 368 18.03 8.53 7.73
C ALA A 368 17.96 9.09 6.30
N ILE A 369 16.82 8.92 5.65
CA ILE A 369 16.63 9.29 4.24
C ILE A 369 15.67 10.47 4.16
N ALA A 370 16.09 11.57 3.53
CA ALA A 370 15.22 12.71 3.22
C ALA A 370 14.30 12.35 2.05
N ARG A 371 13.07 11.86 2.33
CA ARG A 371 12.14 11.32 1.34
C ARG A 371 11.81 12.31 0.21
N ALA A 372 11.61 13.58 0.56
CA ALA A 372 11.25 14.61 -0.39
C ALA A 372 12.35 14.86 -1.46
N ALA A 373 13.62 14.63 -1.10
CA ALA A 373 14.74 14.77 -2.04
C ALA A 373 14.70 13.75 -3.20
N PHE A 374 13.94 12.66 -3.02
CA PHE A 374 13.72 11.62 -4.01
C PHE A 374 12.30 11.69 -4.63
N GLY A 375 11.53 12.72 -4.32
CA GLY A 375 10.15 12.83 -4.79
C GLY A 375 9.18 11.81 -4.19
N VAL A 376 9.52 11.21 -3.03
CA VAL A 376 8.69 10.21 -2.37
C VAL A 376 7.68 10.89 -1.45
N GLY A 377 6.38 10.70 -1.72
CA GLY A 377 5.29 11.26 -0.94
C GLY A 377 5.23 12.79 -0.99
N ASN A 378 5.53 13.41 -2.14
CA ASN A 378 5.47 14.86 -2.31
C ASN A 378 4.06 15.38 -2.67
N GLY A 379 3.09 14.51 -2.88
CA GLY A 379 1.69 14.86 -3.17
C GLY A 379 0.80 14.90 -1.92
N GLU A 380 -0.52 14.90 -2.14
CA GLU A 380 -1.53 14.99 -1.08
C GLU A 380 -1.42 13.85 -0.04
N SER A 381 -1.16 12.62 -0.50
CA SER A 381 -1.05 11.44 0.37
C SER A 381 0.18 11.46 1.27
N GLY A 382 1.17 12.27 0.94
CA GLY A 382 2.37 12.48 1.77
C GLY A 382 2.25 13.63 2.75
N THR A 383 1.11 14.34 2.78
CA THR A 383 0.85 15.42 3.74
C THR A 383 0.79 14.84 5.16
N GLY A 384 1.56 15.39 6.07
CA GLY A 384 1.67 14.89 7.46
C GLY A 384 2.78 13.87 7.69
N LEU A 385 3.43 13.36 6.64
CA LEU A 385 4.61 12.51 6.79
C LEU A 385 5.84 13.34 7.14
N ASP A 386 6.61 12.86 8.11
CA ASP A 386 7.89 13.48 8.46
C ASP A 386 8.83 13.58 7.25
N PRO A 387 9.70 14.61 7.20
CA PRO A 387 10.62 14.80 6.09
C PRO A 387 11.71 13.72 6.01
N LYS A 388 12.00 13.04 7.13
CA LYS A 388 13.00 11.97 7.23
C LYS A 388 12.33 10.64 7.49
N VAL A 389 12.78 9.62 6.77
CA VAL A 389 12.43 8.20 6.97
C VAL A 389 13.63 7.53 7.63
N ALA A 390 13.42 6.91 8.78
CA ALA A 390 14.42 6.06 9.39
C ALA A 390 14.40 4.69 8.71
N VAL A 391 15.56 4.22 8.29
CA VAL A 391 15.76 2.88 7.73
C VAL A 391 16.63 2.09 8.70
N SER A 392 16.24 0.85 8.98
CA SER A 392 17.02 -0.10 9.79
C SER A 392 17.25 -1.37 9.00
N PHE A 393 18.38 -2.01 9.20
CA PHE A 393 18.68 -3.29 8.57
C PHE A 393 19.46 -4.20 9.51
N GLY A 394 19.22 -5.50 9.37
CA GLY A 394 19.93 -6.52 10.13
C GLY A 394 20.00 -7.82 9.36
N PHE A 395 21.22 -8.42 9.27
CA PHE A 395 21.43 -9.69 8.59
C PHE A 395 22.68 -10.37 9.09
N SER A 396 22.81 -11.66 8.81
CA SER A 396 24.06 -12.40 8.96
C SER A 396 24.72 -12.55 7.61
N ALA A 397 26.03 -12.46 7.57
CA ALA A 397 26.86 -12.68 6.37
C ALA A 397 27.99 -13.66 6.68
N ARG A 398 28.34 -14.48 5.68
CA ARG A 398 29.44 -15.43 5.77
C ARG A 398 30.48 -15.09 4.71
N ALA A 399 31.75 -15.08 5.11
CA ALA A 399 32.86 -14.95 4.16
C ALA A 399 32.97 -16.22 3.30
N ASP A 400 33.12 -16.01 2.00
CA ASP A 400 33.36 -17.07 1.00
C ASP A 400 34.68 -17.80 1.21
#